data_4eb8ce3dd5f450f24a1c3a298ff288cb
#
_entry.id   4eb8ce3dd5f450f24a1c3a298ff288cb
#
_cell.length_a   1.000
_cell.length_b   1.000
_cell.length_c   1.000
_cell.angle_alpha   90.00
_cell.angle_beta   90.00
_cell.angle_gamma   90.00
#
_symmetry.space_group_name_H-M   'P 1'
#
loop_
_entity.id
_entity.type
_entity.pdbx_description
1 polymer ?
#
loop_
_entity_poly.entity_id
_entity_poly.type
_entity_poly.pdbx_seq_one_letter_code
_entity_poly.pdbx_strand_id
1 'polypeptide(L)'
;MIGSGVVVYVSCQPVDFRKGAASLMALVRDGGLDPFNGALYVFRSKRADRVRIVWWDGSGVCLYSKRLEEQSFCWPGISAARIRLDHSQLMALLAGMDWKRIRPAKVRRPLLTG
;
A
#
# COMPACT_ATOMS: atom_id res chain seq x y z
N MET A 1 -11.20 6.10 -7.56
CA MET A 1 -10.68 6.47 -6.26
C MET A 1 -9.17 6.28 -6.15
N ILE A 2 -8.64 5.09 -6.33
CA ILE A 2 -7.20 4.88 -6.42
C ILE A 2 -6.82 4.84 -7.90
N GLY A 3 -6.17 5.90 -8.38
CA GLY A 3 -5.77 6.01 -9.77
C GLY A 3 -4.54 5.19 -10.09
N SER A 4 -4.36 4.79 -11.35
CA SER A 4 -3.25 3.95 -11.81
C SER A 4 -1.88 4.63 -11.70
N GLY A 5 -1.84 5.96 -11.60
CA GLY A 5 -0.58 6.71 -11.46
C GLY A 5 -0.15 6.95 -10.01
N VAL A 6 -0.90 6.45 -9.04
CA VAL A 6 -0.60 6.69 -7.63
C VAL A 6 0.52 5.79 -7.16
N VAL A 7 1.48 6.37 -6.43
CA VAL A 7 2.58 5.63 -5.83
C VAL A 7 2.07 4.93 -4.56
N VAL A 8 2.39 3.65 -4.40
CA VAL A 8 1.97 2.84 -3.26
C VAL A 8 3.20 2.27 -2.57
N TYR A 9 3.32 2.55 -1.27
CA TYR A 9 4.33 1.94 -0.41
C TYR A 9 3.67 0.99 0.58
N VAL A 10 4.22 -0.21 0.73
CA VAL A 10 3.77 -1.18 1.72
C VAL A 10 4.84 -1.33 2.78
N SER A 11 4.47 -1.07 4.04
CA SER A 11 5.32 -1.36 5.18
C SER A 11 5.36 -2.87 5.41
N CYS A 12 6.56 -3.44 5.41
CA CYS A 12 6.73 -4.88 5.58
C CYS A 12 6.70 -5.30 7.06
N GLN A 13 6.91 -4.35 7.97
CA GLN A 13 6.88 -4.60 9.41
C GLN A 13 5.47 -4.41 9.96
N PRO A 14 4.99 -5.29 10.84
CA PRO A 14 3.68 -5.10 11.45
C PRO A 14 3.67 -3.88 12.36
N VAL A 15 2.51 -3.20 12.42
CA VAL A 15 2.30 -2.05 13.28
C VAL A 15 1.12 -2.30 14.22
N ASP A 16 1.07 -1.54 15.31
CA ASP A 16 -0.02 -1.58 16.27
C ASP A 16 -1.21 -0.79 15.71
N PHE A 17 -2.32 -1.48 15.41
CA PHE A 17 -3.52 -0.87 14.85
C PHE A 17 -4.38 -0.11 15.87
N ARG A 18 -3.94 -0.05 17.12
CA ARG A 18 -4.55 0.90 18.08
C ARG A 18 -4.14 2.34 17.76
N LYS A 19 -3.08 2.53 16.97
CA LYS A 19 -2.66 3.85 16.51
C LYS A 19 -3.63 4.39 15.47
N GLY A 20 -3.97 5.66 15.60
CA GLY A 20 -4.81 6.35 14.62
C GLY A 20 -4.06 6.77 13.36
N ALA A 21 -4.81 7.39 12.44
CA ALA A 21 -4.24 7.83 11.15
C ALA A 21 -3.07 8.79 11.32
N ALA A 22 -3.15 9.74 12.27
CA ALA A 22 -2.07 10.68 12.53
C ALA A 22 -0.79 9.98 12.96
N SER A 23 -0.89 8.96 13.81
CA SER A 23 0.27 8.17 14.26
C SER A 23 0.88 7.35 13.12
N LEU A 24 0.06 6.82 12.22
CA LEU A 24 0.55 6.11 11.04
C LEU A 24 1.26 7.05 10.07
N MET A 25 0.75 8.27 9.88
CA MET A 25 1.42 9.31 9.09
C MET A 25 2.77 9.71 9.71
N ALA A 26 2.85 9.76 11.04
CA ALA A 26 4.11 10.01 11.73
C ALA A 26 5.14 8.90 11.48
N LEU A 27 4.70 7.64 11.40
CA LEU A 27 5.60 6.53 11.05
C LEU A 27 6.16 6.67 9.63
N VAL A 28 5.38 7.16 8.69
CA VAL A 28 5.84 7.46 7.33
C VAL A 28 6.96 8.50 7.36
N ARG A 29 6.73 9.59 8.07
CA ARG A 29 7.72 10.66 8.23
C ARG A 29 9.00 10.14 8.90
N ASP A 30 8.86 9.36 9.95
CA ASP A 30 10.00 8.82 10.69
C ASP A 30 10.81 7.82 9.83
N GLY A 31 10.16 7.20 8.84
CA GLY A 31 10.81 6.34 7.85
C GLY A 31 11.48 7.10 6.72
N GLY A 32 11.50 8.42 6.75
CA GLY A 32 12.19 9.25 5.77
C GLY A 32 11.39 9.64 4.54
N LEU A 33 10.08 9.40 4.54
CA LEU A 33 9.20 9.80 3.45
C LEU A 33 8.35 11.01 3.87
N ASP A 34 7.89 11.76 2.88
CA ASP A 34 6.95 12.85 3.09
C ASP A 34 5.52 12.27 3.11
N PRO A 35 4.84 12.28 4.28
CA PRO A 35 3.48 11.72 4.37
C PRO A 35 2.44 12.52 3.58
N PHE A 36 2.76 13.74 3.17
CA PHE A 36 1.84 14.64 2.46
C PHE A 36 2.07 14.68 0.94
N ASN A 37 2.78 13.68 0.40
CA ASN A 37 3.12 13.64 -1.02
C ASN A 37 2.02 13.01 -1.91
N GLY A 38 0.89 12.60 -1.33
CA GLY A 38 -0.20 11.97 -2.07
C GLY A 38 -0.03 10.47 -2.31
N ALA A 39 1.09 9.88 -1.90
CA ALA A 39 1.28 8.44 -2.00
C ALA A 39 0.38 7.70 -1.00
N LEU A 40 0.04 6.46 -1.33
CA LEU A 40 -0.67 5.56 -0.43
C LEU A 40 0.34 4.81 0.44
N TYR A 41 0.11 4.78 1.73
CA TYR A 41 0.96 4.09 2.70
C TYR A 41 0.17 2.96 3.34
N VAL A 42 0.57 1.71 3.05
CA VAL A 42 -0.14 0.50 3.44
C VAL A 42 0.56 -0.14 4.64
N PHE A 43 -0.20 -0.42 5.68
CA PHE A 43 0.29 -1.02 6.92
C PHE A 43 -0.43 -2.33 7.19
N ARG A 44 0.27 -3.24 7.85
CA ARG A 44 -0.25 -4.55 8.25
C ARG A 44 -0.35 -4.66 9.77
N SER A 45 -1.34 -5.42 10.24
CA SER A 45 -1.40 -5.86 11.63
C SER A 45 -0.48 -7.06 11.87
N LYS A 46 -0.22 -7.38 13.15
CA LYS A 46 0.58 -8.56 13.54
C LYS A 46 -0.04 -9.86 13.02
N ARG A 47 -1.37 -10.00 13.04
CA ARG A 47 -2.08 -11.19 12.59
C ARG A 47 -2.15 -11.32 11.07
N ALA A 48 -1.73 -10.31 10.34
CA ALA A 48 -1.75 -10.29 8.88
C ALA A 48 -3.16 -10.34 8.24
N ASP A 49 -4.23 -10.28 9.02
CA ASP A 49 -5.63 -10.30 8.54
C ASP A 49 -6.23 -8.91 8.39
N ARG A 50 -5.51 -7.86 8.77
CA ARG A 50 -5.97 -6.48 8.71
C ARG A 50 -4.99 -5.62 7.92
N VAL A 51 -5.54 -4.70 7.13
CA VAL A 51 -4.80 -3.70 6.39
C VAL A 51 -5.35 -2.33 6.70
N ARG A 52 -4.47 -1.35 6.81
CA ARG A 52 -4.82 0.07 6.84
C ARG A 52 -4.00 0.81 5.80
N ILE A 53 -4.64 1.74 5.12
CA ILE A 53 -3.99 2.61 4.14
C ILE A 53 -4.26 4.03 4.57
N VAL A 54 -3.20 4.84 4.68
CA VAL A 54 -3.31 6.28 4.95
C VAL A 54 -2.72 7.05 3.79
N TRP A 55 -3.31 8.20 3.51
CA TRP A 55 -2.80 9.12 2.49
C TRP A 55 -3.34 10.51 2.71
N TRP A 56 -2.65 11.48 2.12
CA TRP A 56 -3.06 12.87 2.08
C TRP A 56 -3.72 13.14 0.73
N ASP A 57 -4.96 13.64 0.74
CA ASP A 57 -5.74 13.86 -0.50
C ASP A 57 -5.68 15.29 -1.00
N GLY A 58 -4.87 16.14 -0.35
CA GLY A 58 -4.76 17.56 -0.64
C GLY A 58 -5.50 18.44 0.37
N SER A 59 -6.45 17.90 1.10
CA SER A 59 -7.22 18.65 2.11
C SER A 59 -7.31 17.94 3.47
N GLY A 60 -7.00 16.65 3.52
CA GLY A 60 -7.09 15.90 4.76
C GLY A 60 -6.40 14.56 4.69
N VAL A 61 -6.27 13.92 5.84
CA VAL A 61 -5.73 12.56 5.96
C VAL A 61 -6.87 11.58 5.79
N CYS A 62 -6.73 10.69 4.82
CA CYS A 62 -7.70 9.63 4.55
C CYS A 62 -7.20 8.32 5.15
N LEU A 63 -8.12 7.51 5.62
CA LEU A 63 -7.85 6.19 6.18
C LEU A 63 -8.79 5.17 5.55
N TYR A 64 -8.22 4.10 4.99
CA TYR A 64 -8.94 2.92 4.57
C TYR A 64 -8.55 1.77 5.50
N SER A 65 -9.51 0.95 5.90
CA SER A 65 -9.28 -0.19 6.76
C SER A 65 -10.10 -1.38 6.28
N LYS A 66 -9.47 -2.55 6.23
CA LYS A 66 -10.14 -3.79 5.84
C LYS A 66 -9.61 -4.95 6.67
N ARG A 67 -10.52 -5.84 7.06
CA ARG A 67 -10.22 -7.10 7.71
C ARG A 67 -10.73 -8.25 6.85
N LEU A 68 -9.88 -9.26 6.60
CA LEU A 68 -10.30 -10.50 5.98
C LEU A 68 -10.90 -11.43 7.04
N GLU A 69 -12.06 -12.02 6.75
CA GLU A 69 -12.78 -12.82 7.73
C GLU A 69 -12.18 -14.22 7.92
N GLU A 70 -11.69 -14.83 6.86
CA GLU A 70 -11.30 -16.24 6.89
C GLU A 70 -9.83 -16.51 6.53
N GLN A 71 -9.06 -15.49 6.15
CA GLN A 71 -7.69 -15.67 5.70
C GLN A 71 -6.83 -14.46 6.02
N SER A 72 -5.56 -14.58 5.80
CA SER A 72 -4.61 -13.46 5.91
C SER A 72 -4.33 -12.86 4.54
N PHE A 73 -3.99 -11.57 4.53
CA PHE A 73 -3.42 -10.94 3.33
C PHE A 73 -2.05 -11.55 3.02
N CYS A 74 -1.68 -11.54 1.75
CA CYS A 74 -0.37 -12.00 1.31
C CYS A 74 0.65 -10.86 1.44
N TRP A 75 1.28 -10.75 2.60
CA TRP A 75 2.24 -9.67 2.87
C TRP A 75 3.61 -9.96 2.29
N PRO A 76 4.41 -8.91 1.96
CA PRO A 76 5.82 -9.09 1.65
C PRO A 76 6.58 -9.66 2.83
N GLY A 77 7.71 -10.29 2.57
CA GLY A 77 8.62 -10.73 3.64
C GLY A 77 9.15 -9.55 4.44
N ILE A 78 9.45 -9.79 5.72
CA ILE A 78 9.88 -8.75 6.66
C ILE A 78 11.36 -8.35 6.51
N SER A 79 12.06 -8.90 5.54
CA SER A 79 13.48 -8.58 5.28
C SER A 79 13.70 -7.15 4.80
N ALA A 80 12.68 -6.53 4.19
CA ALA A 80 12.73 -5.13 3.77
C ALA A 80 11.88 -4.27 4.71
N ALA A 81 12.23 -2.97 4.82
CA ALA A 81 11.43 -2.04 5.61
C ALA A 81 10.11 -1.72 4.90
N ARG A 82 10.15 -1.56 3.58
CA ARG A 82 8.98 -1.30 2.74
C ARG A 82 9.28 -1.70 1.30
N ILE A 83 8.21 -1.91 0.55
CA ILE A 83 8.27 -2.15 -0.90
C ILE A 83 7.27 -1.25 -1.61
N ARG A 84 7.44 -1.12 -2.92
CA ARG A 84 6.47 -0.43 -3.77
C ARG A 84 5.62 -1.45 -4.51
N LEU A 85 4.31 -1.16 -4.60
CA LEU A 85 3.38 -1.90 -5.45
C LEU A 85 2.83 -0.97 -6.52
N ASP A 86 2.47 -1.53 -7.67
CA ASP A 86 1.65 -0.80 -8.63
C ASP A 86 0.16 -0.93 -8.26
N HIS A 87 -0.70 -0.27 -9.02
CA HIS A 87 -2.14 -0.27 -8.78
C HIS A 87 -2.72 -1.70 -8.82
N SER A 88 -2.34 -2.50 -9.82
CA SER A 88 -2.87 -3.86 -9.98
C SER A 88 -2.43 -4.78 -8.83
N GLN A 89 -1.20 -4.65 -8.39
CA GLN A 89 -0.68 -5.41 -7.26
C GLN A 89 -1.38 -5.01 -5.96
N LEU A 90 -1.65 -3.72 -5.75
CA LEU A 90 -2.40 -3.26 -4.58
C LEU A 90 -3.82 -3.84 -4.58
N MET A 91 -4.51 -3.82 -5.73
CA MET A 91 -5.86 -4.37 -5.81
C MET A 91 -5.86 -5.87 -5.50
N ALA A 92 -4.88 -6.62 -5.98
CA ALA A 92 -4.72 -8.04 -5.65
C ALA A 92 -4.46 -8.25 -4.15
N LEU A 93 -3.57 -7.46 -3.55
CA LEU A 93 -3.32 -7.53 -2.11
C LEU A 93 -4.61 -7.32 -1.32
N LEU A 94 -5.36 -6.27 -1.63
CA LEU A 94 -6.60 -5.93 -0.92
C LEU A 94 -7.71 -6.98 -1.11
N ALA A 95 -7.66 -7.72 -2.20
CA ALA A 95 -8.59 -8.83 -2.45
C ALA A 95 -8.17 -10.14 -1.76
N GLY A 96 -7.05 -10.15 -1.04
CA GLY A 96 -6.54 -11.35 -0.41
C GLY A 96 -5.84 -12.32 -1.36
N MET A 97 -5.48 -11.86 -2.54
CA MET A 97 -4.82 -12.64 -3.57
C MET A 97 -3.30 -12.57 -3.46
N ASP A 98 -2.60 -13.50 -4.10
CA ASP A 98 -1.14 -13.44 -4.22
C ASP A 98 -0.74 -12.39 -5.27
N TRP A 99 -0.51 -11.17 -4.81
CA TRP A 99 -0.13 -10.05 -5.65
C TRP A 99 1.24 -10.25 -6.33
N LYS A 100 2.10 -11.13 -5.81
CA LYS A 100 3.41 -11.42 -6.39
C LYS A 100 3.30 -12.02 -7.78
N ARG A 101 2.17 -12.66 -8.09
CA ARG A 101 1.88 -13.23 -9.41
C ARG A 101 1.40 -12.18 -10.41
N ILE A 102 1.04 -10.99 -9.93
CA ILE A 102 0.60 -9.90 -10.79
C ILE A 102 1.84 -9.17 -11.27
N ARG A 103 2.05 -9.13 -12.57
CA ARG A 103 3.16 -8.41 -13.17
C ARG A 103 2.73 -6.96 -13.44
N PRO A 104 3.58 -5.97 -13.13
CA PRO A 104 3.30 -4.59 -13.50
C PRO A 104 3.08 -4.48 -15.01
N ALA A 105 2.12 -3.64 -15.39
CA ALA A 105 1.89 -3.36 -16.80
C ALA A 105 3.12 -2.66 -17.39
N LYS A 106 3.66 -3.23 -18.48
CA LYS A 106 4.72 -2.58 -19.23
C LYS A 106 4.10 -1.56 -20.18
N VAL A 107 4.56 -0.33 -20.10
CA VAL A 107 4.19 0.67 -21.09
C VAL A 107 4.94 0.33 -22.39
N ARG A 108 4.19 -0.09 -23.41
CA ARG A 108 4.76 -0.30 -24.74
C ARG A 108 4.54 0.96 -25.56
N ARG A 109 5.60 1.49 -26.10
CA ARG A 109 5.47 2.53 -27.10
C ARG A 109 4.90 1.91 -28.38
N PRO A 110 3.88 2.53 -28.99
CA PRO A 110 3.44 2.09 -30.32
C PRO A 110 4.62 2.15 -31.29
N LEU A 111 4.76 1.12 -32.10
CA LEU A 111 5.74 1.17 -33.17
C LEU A 111 5.24 2.17 -34.21
N LEU A 112 6.00 3.25 -34.41
CA LEU A 112 5.72 4.21 -35.46
C LEU A 112 6.26 3.66 -36.79
N THR A 113 5.75 2.51 -37.19
CA THR A 113 6.00 2.02 -38.54
C THR A 113 4.99 2.66 -39.45
N GLY A 114 5.49 3.41 -40.30
CA GLY A 114 4.71 4.14 -41.29
C GLY A 114 3.54 3.41 -41.83
#